data_cdda2feba5de1975553700c0ff96d803
#
_entry.id   cdda2feba5de1975553700c0ff96d803
#
_cell.length_a   1.000
_cell.length_b   1.000
_cell.length_c   1.000
_cell.angle_alpha   90.00
_cell.angle_beta   90.00
_cell.angle_gamma   90.00
#
_symmetry.space_group_name_H-M   'P 1'
#
loop_
_entity.id
_entity.type
_entity.pdbx_description
1 polymer ?
#
loop_
_entity_poly.entity_id
_entity_poly.type
_entity_poly.pdbx_seq_one_letter_code
_entity_poly.pdbx_strand_id
1 'polypeptide(L)'
;MQSDIQSQMSQSQMSQSQMSQFQAPYTRNPKPGIMKAAVYKENGIITLEHRPVPALADPQDAIIRVTLTTICSSDIHIKHGAVPRAVPGTILGHEFVGIVEQTGKAVKRFKQGDRVAVNVETFCGECYFCRRGYVNNCTHEHGGWALGCRIDGGQAEYVRVPFADNGLTKIPDEVTDEAALFTGDILSTGYWGASLAEIKPADTVAVIGAGPTGLCTLMCARLYGPGMVIAIDTSDERLELAKEQGLAD
;
A
#
# COMPACT_ATOMS: atom_id res chain seq x y z
N MET A 1 28.82 32.98 4.63
CA MET A 1 27.99 32.22 3.67
C MET A 1 28.33 30.73 3.53
N GLN A 2 29.55 30.27 3.89
CA GLN A 2 29.89 28.81 3.93
C GLN A 2 29.67 28.17 5.31
N SER A 3 29.55 28.94 6.39
CA SER A 3 29.28 28.45 7.75
C SER A 3 27.84 28.12 8.02
N ASP A 4 26.89 28.70 7.27
CA ASP A 4 25.45 28.53 7.50
C ASP A 4 24.86 27.29 6.77
N ILE A 5 25.55 26.82 5.72
CA ILE A 5 25.15 25.60 5.01
C ILE A 5 25.51 24.33 5.82
N GLN A 6 26.58 24.38 6.61
CA GLN A 6 27.03 23.25 7.42
C GLN A 6 26.19 23.02 8.69
N SER A 7 25.51 24.09 9.19
CA SER A 7 24.64 23.97 10.37
C SER A 7 23.24 23.44 10.03
N GLN A 8 22.76 23.60 8.79
CA GLN A 8 21.46 23.08 8.36
C GLN A 8 21.51 21.59 7.93
N MET A 9 22.69 21.06 7.59
CA MET A 9 22.84 19.63 7.28
C MET A 9 22.94 18.73 8.52
N SER A 10 23.06 19.29 9.74
CA SER A 10 23.21 18.49 10.97
C SER A 10 21.92 18.17 11.70
N GLN A 11 20.75 18.67 11.25
CA GLN A 11 19.46 18.42 11.91
C GLN A 11 18.61 17.32 11.28
N SER A 12 19.00 16.74 10.14
CA SER A 12 18.25 15.66 9.48
C SER A 12 18.84 14.26 9.68
N GLN A 13 19.89 14.10 10.46
CA GLN A 13 20.44 12.79 10.80
C GLN A 13 19.95 12.37 12.20
N MET A 14 18.77 11.74 12.26
CA MET A 14 18.45 10.90 13.41
C MET A 14 19.60 9.89 13.59
N SER A 15 20.21 9.88 14.79
CA SER A 15 21.36 9.00 15.07
C SER A 15 20.94 7.53 14.87
N GLN A 16 21.84 6.70 14.38
CA GLN A 16 21.64 5.26 14.24
C GLN A 16 21.14 4.58 15.53
N SER A 17 21.43 5.17 16.71
CA SER A 17 20.92 4.71 18.00
C SER A 17 19.43 5.02 18.22
N GLN A 18 18.88 6.04 17.58
CA GLN A 18 17.43 6.32 17.64
C GLN A 18 16.65 5.44 16.65
N MET A 19 17.24 5.10 15.50
CA MET A 19 16.66 4.12 14.57
C MET A 19 16.65 2.69 15.15
N SER A 20 17.63 2.32 16.00
CA SER A 20 17.65 1.00 16.63
C SER A 20 16.56 0.80 17.70
N GLN A 21 15.99 1.87 18.26
CA GLN A 21 14.88 1.77 19.24
C GLN A 21 13.54 1.43 18.59
N PHE A 22 13.38 1.66 17.28
CA PHE A 22 12.17 1.23 16.54
C PHE A 22 12.30 -0.18 15.95
N GLN A 23 13.50 -0.77 15.98
CA GLN A 23 13.74 -2.16 15.61
C GLN A 23 13.71 -3.09 16.82
N ALA A 24 12.69 -3.00 17.67
CA ALA A 24 12.44 -4.08 18.59
C ALA A 24 12.06 -5.33 17.76
N PRO A 25 12.82 -6.44 17.86
CA PRO A 25 12.44 -7.65 17.16
C PRO A 25 11.06 -8.06 17.70
N TYR A 26 10.05 -8.02 16.84
CA TYR A 26 8.72 -8.50 17.16
C TYR A 26 8.77 -10.04 17.24
N THR A 27 9.45 -10.53 18.28
CA THR A 27 9.52 -11.96 18.61
C THR A 27 8.26 -12.35 19.38
N ARG A 28 7.11 -12.31 18.72
CA ARG A 28 5.97 -13.10 19.14
C ARG A 28 5.71 -14.09 18.04
N ASN A 29 6.22 -15.32 18.22
CA ASN A 29 5.64 -16.46 17.56
C ASN A 29 4.15 -16.46 17.90
N PRO A 30 3.22 -16.25 16.95
CA PRO A 30 1.81 -16.42 17.23
C PRO A 30 1.62 -17.83 17.78
N LYS A 31 0.69 -18.00 18.73
CA LYS A 31 0.28 -19.36 19.12
C LYS A 31 -0.09 -20.07 17.83
N PRO A 32 0.43 -21.27 17.57
CA PRO A 32 0.17 -21.97 16.32
C PRO A 32 -1.33 -21.92 15.98
N GLY A 33 -1.67 -21.34 14.84
CA GLY A 33 -3.01 -21.32 14.31
C GLY A 33 -3.90 -20.10 14.62
N ILE A 34 -3.51 -19.12 15.46
CA ILE A 34 -4.34 -17.96 15.81
C ILE A 34 -3.53 -16.65 15.64
N MET A 35 -4.15 -15.65 15.03
CA MET A 35 -3.59 -14.31 14.79
C MET A 35 -4.55 -13.20 15.23
N LYS A 36 -4.04 -11.99 15.47
CA LYS A 36 -4.84 -10.79 15.64
C LYS A 36 -5.20 -10.18 14.30
N ALA A 37 -6.42 -9.65 14.18
CA ALA A 37 -6.92 -9.05 12.96
C ALA A 37 -7.97 -7.96 13.24
N ALA A 38 -7.99 -6.90 12.41
CA ALA A 38 -9.03 -5.88 12.41
C ALA A 38 -10.16 -6.32 11.47
N VAL A 39 -11.32 -6.63 12.04
CA VAL A 39 -12.44 -7.23 11.31
C VAL A 39 -13.57 -6.23 11.14
N TYR A 40 -13.98 -6.00 9.90
CA TYR A 40 -15.17 -5.24 9.59
C TYR A 40 -16.41 -6.04 9.96
N LYS A 41 -17.26 -5.45 10.75
CA LYS A 41 -18.62 -5.92 11.02
C LYS A 41 -19.60 -5.06 10.23
N GLU A 42 -20.86 -5.23 10.44
CA GLU A 42 -21.87 -4.34 9.88
C GLU A 42 -21.94 -3.01 10.65
N ASN A 43 -22.62 -2.01 10.04
CA ASN A 43 -23.00 -0.75 10.70
C ASN A 43 -21.83 0.08 11.27
N GLY A 44 -20.72 0.13 10.58
CA GLY A 44 -19.60 0.98 10.97
C GLY A 44 -18.74 0.45 12.11
N ILE A 45 -18.91 -0.81 12.48
CA ILE A 45 -18.14 -1.44 13.56
C ILE A 45 -16.93 -2.15 12.99
N ILE A 46 -15.76 -1.86 13.56
CA ILE A 46 -14.51 -2.59 13.34
C ILE A 46 -14.06 -3.12 14.70
N THR A 47 -13.78 -4.41 14.78
CA THR A 47 -13.34 -5.07 16.03
C THR A 47 -11.97 -5.70 15.85
N LEU A 48 -11.15 -5.65 16.91
CA LEU A 48 -9.92 -6.44 16.97
C LEU A 48 -10.27 -7.85 17.47
N GLU A 49 -10.02 -8.85 16.64
CA GLU A 49 -10.38 -10.24 16.91
C GLU A 49 -9.18 -11.17 16.83
N HIS A 50 -9.35 -12.35 17.42
CA HIS A 50 -8.47 -13.49 17.18
C HIS A 50 -9.09 -14.34 16.07
N ARG A 51 -8.34 -14.53 14.98
CA ARG A 51 -8.75 -15.29 13.80
C ARG A 51 -7.77 -16.41 13.52
N PRO A 52 -8.19 -17.48 12.86
CA PRO A 52 -7.24 -18.50 12.39
C PRO A 52 -6.20 -17.89 11.45
N VAL A 53 -4.95 -18.35 11.56
CA VAL A 53 -3.94 -18.05 10.53
C VAL A 53 -4.41 -18.65 9.21
N PRO A 54 -4.40 -17.89 8.09
CA PRO A 54 -4.90 -18.39 6.82
C PRO A 54 -4.03 -19.53 6.28
N ALA A 55 -4.67 -20.47 5.58
CA ALA A 55 -3.99 -21.51 4.83
C ALA A 55 -4.02 -21.20 3.33
N LEU A 56 -3.13 -21.83 2.57
CA LEU A 56 -3.19 -21.81 1.10
C LEU A 56 -4.50 -22.49 0.65
N ALA A 57 -5.27 -21.82 -0.21
CA ALA A 57 -6.50 -22.32 -0.79
C ALA A 57 -6.30 -22.73 -2.27
N ASP A 58 -5.34 -22.10 -2.95
CA ASP A 58 -5.02 -22.36 -4.35
C ASP A 58 -3.49 -22.55 -4.53
N PRO A 59 -3.06 -23.34 -5.52
CA PRO A 59 -1.64 -23.48 -5.84
C PRO A 59 -0.90 -22.18 -6.20
N GLN A 60 -1.60 -21.14 -6.59
CA GLN A 60 -1.04 -19.82 -6.95
C GLN A 60 -1.01 -18.83 -5.76
N ASP A 61 -1.49 -19.23 -4.60
CA ASP A 61 -1.52 -18.38 -3.40
C ASP A 61 -0.14 -18.26 -2.73
N ALA A 62 0.03 -17.18 -1.98
CA ALA A 62 1.06 -17.06 -0.95
C ALA A 62 0.43 -16.65 0.40
N ILE A 63 1.04 -17.10 1.50
CA ILE A 63 0.79 -16.57 2.84
C ILE A 63 1.89 -15.55 3.13
N ILE A 64 1.48 -14.33 3.46
CA ILE A 64 2.38 -13.24 3.82
C ILE A 64 2.26 -13.00 5.32
N ARG A 65 3.38 -13.00 6.03
CA ARG A 65 3.49 -12.47 7.38
C ARG A 65 3.67 -10.97 7.27
N VAL A 66 2.67 -10.21 7.69
CA VAL A 66 2.63 -8.75 7.57
C VAL A 66 3.65 -8.12 8.53
N THR A 67 4.53 -7.27 8.02
CA THR A 67 5.49 -6.50 8.82
C THR A 67 5.02 -5.08 9.05
N LEU A 68 4.31 -4.49 8.06
CA LEU A 68 3.74 -3.16 8.14
C LEU A 68 2.47 -3.07 7.32
N THR A 69 1.45 -2.40 7.84
CA THR A 69 0.19 -2.09 7.16
C THR A 69 -0.27 -0.68 7.49
N THR A 70 -1.10 -0.08 6.66
CA THR A 70 -1.69 1.23 6.91
C THR A 70 -3.21 1.18 6.82
N ILE A 71 -3.85 2.26 7.27
CA ILE A 71 -5.28 2.50 7.13
C ILE A 71 -5.46 3.48 5.97
N CYS A 72 -6.21 3.05 4.96
CA CYS A 72 -6.58 3.88 3.82
C CYS A 72 -7.95 4.55 4.04
N SER A 73 -8.22 5.64 3.33
CA SER A 73 -9.54 6.25 3.28
C SER A 73 -10.62 5.27 2.82
N SER A 74 -10.24 4.29 1.99
CA SER A 74 -11.14 3.22 1.54
C SER A 74 -11.65 2.34 2.70
N ASP A 75 -10.84 2.09 3.74
CA ASP A 75 -11.27 1.36 4.94
C ASP A 75 -12.32 2.17 5.72
N ILE A 76 -12.17 3.50 5.75
CA ILE A 76 -13.16 4.40 6.36
C ILE A 76 -14.45 4.41 5.53
N HIS A 77 -14.36 4.38 4.21
CA HIS A 77 -15.54 4.25 3.34
C HIS A 77 -16.27 2.92 3.54
N ILE A 78 -15.53 1.82 3.71
CA ILE A 78 -16.11 0.52 4.09
C ILE A 78 -16.82 0.63 5.44
N LYS A 79 -16.16 1.21 6.44
CA LYS A 79 -16.74 1.43 7.77
C LYS A 79 -18.08 2.17 7.71
N HIS A 80 -18.19 3.18 6.85
CA HIS A 80 -19.42 3.98 6.71
C HIS A 80 -20.44 3.40 5.71
N GLY A 81 -20.23 2.17 5.22
CA GLY A 81 -21.16 1.51 4.31
C GLY A 81 -21.15 2.09 2.88
N ALA A 82 -20.19 2.94 2.54
CA ALA A 82 -20.09 3.56 1.21
C ALA A 82 -19.51 2.62 0.14
N VAL A 83 -19.10 1.41 0.51
CA VAL A 83 -18.58 0.38 -0.41
C VAL A 83 -19.52 -0.82 -0.40
N PRO A 84 -20.54 -0.87 -1.29
CA PRO A 84 -21.60 -1.91 -1.26
C PRO A 84 -21.08 -3.34 -1.44
N ARG A 85 -19.91 -3.52 -2.04
CA ARG A 85 -19.29 -4.84 -2.26
C ARG A 85 -18.45 -5.34 -1.09
N ALA A 86 -18.23 -4.52 -0.05
CA ALA A 86 -17.52 -4.94 1.14
C ALA A 86 -18.32 -6.00 1.92
N VAL A 87 -17.65 -7.07 2.32
CA VAL A 87 -18.29 -8.22 2.97
C VAL A 87 -18.10 -8.13 4.48
N PRO A 88 -19.17 -8.03 5.28
CA PRO A 88 -19.05 -8.12 6.74
C PRO A 88 -18.40 -9.42 7.19
N GLY A 89 -17.55 -9.34 8.21
CA GLY A 89 -16.73 -10.45 8.67
C GLY A 89 -15.33 -10.52 8.04
N THR A 90 -15.05 -9.72 7.01
CA THR A 90 -13.74 -9.63 6.33
C THR A 90 -12.73 -8.86 7.20
N ILE A 91 -11.48 -9.30 7.19
CA ILE A 91 -10.34 -8.56 7.75
C ILE A 91 -10.01 -7.41 6.79
N LEU A 92 -9.90 -6.19 7.31
CA LEU A 92 -9.59 -5.01 6.52
C LEU A 92 -8.11 -4.95 6.08
N GLY A 93 -7.79 -3.91 5.29
CA GLY A 93 -6.43 -3.58 4.86
C GLY A 93 -6.06 -4.13 3.50
N HIS A 94 -5.68 -3.24 2.61
CA HIS A 94 -5.26 -3.55 1.24
C HIS A 94 -3.89 -2.94 0.90
N GLU A 95 -3.31 -2.18 1.82
CA GLU A 95 -1.96 -1.60 1.72
C GLU A 95 -1.08 -2.19 2.80
N PHE A 96 -0.18 -3.09 2.43
CA PHE A 96 0.73 -3.75 3.36
C PHE A 96 1.96 -4.32 2.67
N VAL A 97 3.00 -4.50 3.47
CA VAL A 97 4.23 -5.19 3.10
C VAL A 97 4.49 -6.32 4.10
N GLY A 98 5.31 -7.26 3.72
CA GLY A 98 5.62 -8.37 4.61
C GLY A 98 6.65 -9.33 4.05
N ILE A 99 6.72 -10.48 4.70
CA ILE A 99 7.63 -11.57 4.35
C ILE A 99 6.80 -12.78 3.91
N VAL A 100 7.18 -13.37 2.80
CA VAL A 100 6.58 -14.61 2.32
C VAL A 100 6.82 -15.72 3.34
N GLU A 101 5.76 -16.20 3.97
CA GLU A 101 5.80 -17.29 4.94
C GLU A 101 5.66 -18.65 4.27
N GLN A 102 4.77 -18.74 3.27
CA GLN A 102 4.51 -19.96 2.53
C GLN A 102 4.05 -19.63 1.11
N THR A 103 4.38 -20.48 0.14
CA THR A 103 3.90 -20.38 -1.25
C THR A 103 3.21 -21.66 -1.68
N GLY A 104 2.19 -21.51 -2.53
CA GLY A 104 1.58 -22.61 -3.25
C GLY A 104 2.53 -23.19 -4.32
N LYS A 105 2.28 -24.43 -4.72
CA LYS A 105 3.16 -25.18 -5.65
C LYS A 105 3.27 -24.57 -7.08
N ALA A 106 2.36 -23.71 -7.46
CA ALA A 106 2.39 -23.04 -8.77
C ALA A 106 3.10 -21.68 -8.74
N VAL A 107 3.42 -21.13 -7.57
CA VAL A 107 4.19 -19.90 -7.42
C VAL A 107 5.64 -20.14 -7.84
N LYS A 108 6.16 -19.32 -8.74
CA LYS A 108 7.49 -19.47 -9.36
C LYS A 108 8.44 -18.33 -9.04
N ARG A 109 7.92 -17.13 -8.82
CA ARG A 109 8.72 -15.91 -8.68
C ARG A 109 9.16 -15.65 -7.24
N PHE A 110 8.48 -16.26 -6.27
CA PHE A 110 8.67 -15.99 -4.83
C PHE A 110 8.91 -17.26 -4.05
N LYS A 111 9.63 -17.12 -2.94
CA LYS A 111 9.93 -18.19 -1.99
C LYS A 111 9.82 -17.69 -0.56
N GLN A 112 9.71 -18.59 0.41
CA GLN A 112 9.74 -18.27 1.82
C GLN A 112 10.96 -17.40 2.17
N GLY A 113 10.73 -16.32 2.94
CA GLY A 113 11.72 -15.35 3.36
C GLY A 113 11.87 -14.14 2.44
N ASP A 114 11.29 -14.14 1.23
CA ASP A 114 11.31 -12.95 0.37
C ASP A 114 10.51 -11.80 1.01
N ARG A 115 11.10 -10.58 1.07
CA ARG A 115 10.40 -9.34 1.42
C ARG A 115 9.57 -8.86 0.24
N VAL A 116 8.30 -8.54 0.46
CA VAL A 116 7.38 -8.19 -0.62
C VAL A 116 6.43 -7.04 -0.26
N ALA A 117 6.19 -6.18 -1.23
CA ALA A 117 5.03 -5.30 -1.29
C ALA A 117 3.89 -6.02 -2.00
N VAL A 118 2.66 -5.80 -1.54
CA VAL A 118 1.48 -6.45 -2.09
C VAL A 118 0.67 -5.41 -2.87
N ASN A 119 0.28 -5.77 -4.09
CA ASN A 119 -0.57 -4.94 -4.92
C ASN A 119 -2.02 -4.98 -4.37
N VAL A 120 -2.64 -3.82 -4.25
CA VAL A 120 -4.06 -3.68 -3.86
C VAL A 120 -4.99 -4.48 -4.78
N GLU A 121 -4.68 -4.51 -6.07
CA GLU A 121 -5.42 -5.27 -7.06
C GLU A 121 -4.86 -6.69 -7.19
N THR A 122 -5.67 -7.67 -6.84
CA THR A 122 -5.36 -9.08 -7.16
C THR A 122 -5.90 -9.41 -8.55
N PHE A 123 -5.18 -10.21 -9.34
CA PHE A 123 -5.61 -10.50 -10.71
C PHE A 123 -5.06 -11.81 -11.27
N CYS A 124 -5.88 -12.50 -12.07
CA CYS A 124 -5.54 -13.81 -12.59
C CYS A 124 -4.47 -13.81 -13.71
N GLY A 125 -4.26 -12.67 -14.39
CA GLY A 125 -3.32 -12.57 -15.52
C GLY A 125 -3.83 -13.13 -16.85
N GLU A 126 -4.96 -13.85 -16.89
CA GLU A 126 -5.41 -14.66 -18.05
C GLU A 126 -6.67 -14.14 -18.70
N CYS A 127 -7.55 -13.45 -17.97
CA CYS A 127 -8.83 -12.98 -18.50
C CYS A 127 -8.65 -11.86 -19.55
N TYR A 128 -9.74 -11.53 -20.24
CA TYR A 128 -9.75 -10.49 -21.28
C TYR A 128 -9.14 -9.17 -20.82
N PHE A 129 -9.49 -8.71 -19.61
CA PHE A 129 -9.01 -7.45 -19.06
C PHE A 129 -7.54 -7.53 -18.65
N CYS A 130 -7.14 -8.58 -17.93
CA CYS A 130 -5.76 -8.75 -17.49
C CYS A 130 -4.78 -8.77 -18.65
N ARG A 131 -5.09 -9.47 -19.75
CA ARG A 131 -4.25 -9.53 -20.95
C ARG A 131 -4.08 -8.19 -21.67
N ARG A 132 -4.88 -7.19 -21.32
CA ARG A 132 -4.83 -5.82 -21.85
C ARG A 132 -4.31 -4.79 -20.85
N GLY A 133 -3.85 -5.22 -19.67
CA GLY A 133 -3.35 -4.34 -18.64
C GLY A 133 -4.42 -3.73 -17.74
N TYR A 134 -5.71 -4.00 -17.96
CA TYR A 134 -6.82 -3.51 -17.12
C TYR A 134 -7.07 -4.46 -15.95
N VAL A 135 -6.06 -4.67 -15.11
CA VAL A 135 -6.07 -5.68 -14.03
C VAL A 135 -7.13 -5.42 -12.97
N ASN A 136 -7.46 -4.15 -12.74
CA ASN A 136 -8.56 -3.72 -11.84
C ASN A 136 -9.94 -4.24 -12.27
N ASN A 137 -10.11 -4.56 -13.56
CA ASN A 137 -11.32 -5.14 -14.13
C ASN A 137 -11.25 -6.67 -14.26
N CYS A 138 -10.34 -7.33 -13.55
CA CYS A 138 -10.23 -8.78 -13.57
C CYS A 138 -11.57 -9.43 -13.23
N THR A 139 -12.00 -10.39 -14.07
CA THR A 139 -13.31 -11.05 -13.94
C THR A 139 -13.29 -12.26 -13.01
N HIS A 140 -12.12 -12.62 -12.45
CA HIS A 140 -12.04 -13.68 -11.47
C HIS A 140 -12.71 -13.23 -10.14
N GLU A 141 -13.31 -14.14 -9.39
CA GLU A 141 -13.97 -13.85 -8.12
C GLU A 141 -13.06 -13.16 -7.08
N HIS A 142 -11.78 -13.50 -7.08
CA HIS A 142 -10.74 -12.87 -6.25
C HIS A 142 -9.99 -11.75 -7.01
N GLY A 143 -10.50 -11.28 -8.14
CA GLY A 143 -9.85 -10.25 -8.96
C GLY A 143 -10.29 -8.83 -8.63
N GLY A 144 -9.50 -7.84 -9.04
CA GLY A 144 -9.70 -6.44 -8.73
C GLY A 144 -9.44 -6.13 -7.26
N TRP A 145 -9.98 -5.06 -6.73
CA TRP A 145 -9.88 -4.76 -5.30
C TRP A 145 -10.67 -5.80 -4.48
N ALA A 146 -9.99 -6.88 -4.10
CA ALA A 146 -10.55 -7.97 -3.31
C ALA A 146 -10.03 -7.97 -1.87
N LEU A 147 -8.72 -7.81 -1.66
CA LEU A 147 -8.09 -7.76 -0.34
C LEU A 147 -8.67 -6.64 0.53
N GLY A 148 -9.03 -6.96 1.77
CA GLY A 148 -9.62 -6.02 2.71
C GLY A 148 -11.03 -5.53 2.38
N CYS A 149 -11.65 -6.08 1.33
CA CYS A 149 -12.99 -5.70 0.86
C CYS A 149 -13.92 -6.92 0.72
N ARG A 150 -13.54 -7.90 -0.09
CA ARG A 150 -14.32 -9.12 -0.37
C ARG A 150 -13.66 -10.39 0.16
N ILE A 151 -12.37 -10.35 0.36
CA ILE A 151 -11.55 -11.37 1.01
C ILE A 151 -10.69 -10.72 2.09
N ASP A 152 -10.19 -11.51 3.03
CA ASP A 152 -9.37 -11.03 4.13
C ASP A 152 -8.14 -10.26 3.64
N GLY A 153 -7.86 -9.14 4.28
CA GLY A 153 -6.77 -8.22 3.99
C GLY A 153 -5.64 -8.24 5.01
N GLY A 154 -4.75 -7.24 4.88
CA GLY A 154 -3.48 -7.15 5.60
C GLY A 154 -3.50 -6.42 6.94
N GLN A 155 -4.66 -5.95 7.45
CA GLN A 155 -4.74 -5.46 8.83
C GLN A 155 -4.83 -6.64 9.81
N ALA A 156 -3.87 -7.57 9.70
CA ALA A 156 -3.69 -8.78 10.47
C ALA A 156 -2.22 -9.17 10.52
N GLU A 157 -1.85 -10.17 11.34
CA GLU A 157 -0.48 -10.67 11.40
C GLU A 157 -0.10 -11.53 10.18
N TYR A 158 -1.09 -12.17 9.54
CA TYR A 158 -0.92 -12.95 8.31
C TYR A 158 -2.08 -12.74 7.36
N VAL A 159 -1.79 -12.84 6.07
CA VAL A 159 -2.79 -12.72 5.01
C VAL A 159 -2.50 -13.71 3.88
N ARG A 160 -3.56 -14.28 3.30
CA ARG A 160 -3.47 -15.05 2.06
C ARG A 160 -3.63 -14.13 0.86
N VAL A 161 -2.64 -14.09 0.00
CA VAL A 161 -2.65 -13.32 -1.25
C VAL A 161 -2.84 -14.27 -2.43
N PRO A 162 -3.96 -14.18 -3.16
CA PRO A 162 -4.18 -14.97 -4.37
C PRO A 162 -3.29 -14.46 -5.53
N PHE A 163 -3.01 -15.35 -6.49
CA PHE A 163 -2.20 -15.02 -7.68
C PHE A 163 -0.85 -14.37 -7.32
N ALA A 164 -0.12 -14.96 -6.41
CA ALA A 164 1.08 -14.38 -5.81
C ALA A 164 2.11 -13.89 -6.86
N ASP A 165 2.32 -14.63 -7.96
CA ASP A 165 3.25 -14.23 -9.01
C ASP A 165 2.84 -12.93 -9.73
N ASN A 166 1.57 -12.55 -9.68
CA ASN A 166 1.04 -11.31 -10.24
C ASN A 166 0.92 -10.20 -9.20
N GLY A 167 0.53 -10.54 -7.96
CA GLY A 167 0.17 -9.59 -6.91
C GLY A 167 1.32 -9.17 -5.99
N LEU A 168 2.49 -9.81 -6.07
CA LEU A 168 3.63 -9.51 -5.22
C LEU A 168 4.76 -8.84 -6.00
N THR A 169 5.49 -7.94 -5.33
CA THR A 169 6.72 -7.32 -5.83
C THR A 169 7.80 -7.44 -4.77
N LYS A 170 9.00 -7.94 -5.13
CA LYS A 170 10.14 -7.96 -4.20
C LYS A 170 10.53 -6.55 -3.83
N ILE A 171 10.76 -6.33 -2.53
CA ILE A 171 11.31 -5.10 -2.01
C ILE A 171 12.84 -5.21 -2.08
N PRO A 172 13.54 -4.31 -2.80
CA PRO A 172 15.01 -4.25 -2.79
C PRO A 172 15.55 -4.03 -1.37
N ASP A 173 16.75 -4.51 -1.10
CA ASP A 173 17.33 -4.46 0.26
C ASP A 173 17.55 -3.02 0.75
N GLU A 174 17.81 -2.09 -0.17
CA GLU A 174 18.00 -0.65 0.09
C GLU A 174 16.69 0.12 0.34
N VAL A 175 15.53 -0.49 0.06
CA VAL A 175 14.22 0.14 0.26
C VAL A 175 13.64 -0.33 1.59
N THR A 176 13.23 0.62 2.44
CA THR A 176 12.59 0.32 3.73
C THR A 176 11.14 -0.17 3.54
N ASP A 177 10.58 -0.84 4.56
CA ASP A 177 9.18 -1.27 4.53
C ASP A 177 8.23 -0.06 4.47
N GLU A 178 8.58 1.06 5.12
CA GLU A 178 7.79 2.30 5.10
C GLU A 178 7.74 2.91 3.68
N ALA A 179 8.87 2.94 2.96
CA ALA A 179 8.91 3.45 1.59
C ALA A 179 8.18 2.50 0.63
N ALA A 180 8.31 1.19 0.83
CA ALA A 180 7.66 0.19 -0.01
C ALA A 180 6.14 0.10 0.22
N LEU A 181 5.66 0.42 1.43
CA LEU A 181 4.25 0.29 1.82
C LEU A 181 3.30 0.99 0.85
N PHE A 182 3.65 2.23 0.46
CA PHE A 182 2.79 3.05 -0.40
C PHE A 182 2.79 2.64 -1.87
N THR A 183 3.74 1.80 -2.29
CA THR A 183 3.86 1.38 -3.70
C THR A 183 2.73 0.44 -4.13
N GLY A 184 2.11 -0.27 -3.19
CA GLY A 184 1.04 -1.23 -3.44
C GLY A 184 -0.27 -0.58 -3.89
N ASP A 185 -0.55 0.67 -3.50
CA ASP A 185 -1.77 1.40 -3.84
C ASP A 185 -1.53 2.89 -4.07
N ILE A 186 -1.45 3.73 -3.03
CA ILE A 186 -1.59 5.19 -3.18
C ILE A 186 -0.52 5.82 -4.06
N LEU A 187 0.72 5.34 -4.02
CA LEU A 187 1.77 5.85 -4.88
C LEU A 187 1.53 5.44 -6.34
N SER A 188 1.17 4.18 -6.60
CA SER A 188 0.82 3.72 -7.94
C SER A 188 -0.46 4.38 -8.47
N THR A 189 -1.43 4.68 -7.61
CA THR A 189 -2.63 5.46 -7.94
C THR A 189 -2.24 6.89 -8.32
N GLY A 190 -1.35 7.54 -7.58
CA GLY A 190 -0.82 8.86 -7.90
C GLY A 190 -0.05 8.89 -9.22
N TYR A 191 0.79 7.87 -9.45
CA TYR A 191 1.51 7.70 -10.71
C TYR A 191 0.55 7.50 -11.90
N TRP A 192 -0.48 6.68 -11.72
CA TRP A 192 -1.51 6.47 -12.73
C TRP A 192 -2.25 7.77 -13.08
N GLY A 193 -2.65 8.55 -12.05
CA GLY A 193 -3.26 9.86 -12.24
C GLY A 193 -2.38 10.83 -13.04
N ALA A 194 -1.10 10.93 -12.69
CA ALA A 194 -0.14 11.76 -13.40
C ALA A 194 0.07 11.29 -14.86
N SER A 195 0.11 9.96 -15.08
CA SER A 195 0.23 9.36 -16.41
C SER A 195 -0.97 9.68 -17.31
N LEU A 196 -2.19 9.63 -16.76
CA LEU A 196 -3.41 9.95 -17.50
C LEU A 196 -3.51 11.43 -17.90
N ALA A 197 -2.86 12.31 -17.17
CA ALA A 197 -2.85 13.75 -17.45
C ALA A 197 -1.97 14.11 -18.68
N GLU A 198 -1.22 13.16 -19.24
CA GLU A 198 -0.34 13.38 -20.42
C GLU A 198 0.58 14.59 -20.27
N ILE A 199 1.11 14.78 -19.07
CA ILE A 199 1.94 15.95 -18.69
C ILE A 199 3.17 16.05 -19.60
N LYS A 200 3.41 17.23 -20.14
CA LYS A 200 4.58 17.55 -20.96
C LYS A 200 5.53 18.49 -20.20
N PRO A 201 6.82 18.49 -20.55
CA PRO A 201 7.75 19.47 -20.01
C PRO A 201 7.24 20.91 -20.14
N ALA A 202 7.40 21.70 -19.08
CA ALA A 202 6.96 23.08 -18.94
C ALA A 202 5.44 23.31 -18.82
N ASP A 203 4.60 22.28 -18.79
CA ASP A 203 3.17 22.43 -18.50
C ASP A 203 2.94 22.96 -17.07
N THR A 204 1.80 23.60 -16.85
CA THR A 204 1.27 23.89 -15.52
C THR A 204 0.28 22.78 -15.14
N VAL A 205 0.57 22.10 -14.04
CA VAL A 205 -0.23 20.98 -13.51
C VAL A 205 -0.94 21.43 -12.24
N ALA A 206 -2.24 21.22 -12.15
CA ALA A 206 -3.02 21.43 -10.94
C ALA A 206 -3.56 20.10 -10.40
N VAL A 207 -3.33 19.82 -9.11
CA VAL A 207 -3.86 18.64 -8.41
C VAL A 207 -4.87 19.12 -7.37
N ILE A 208 -6.12 18.67 -7.52
CA ILE A 208 -7.22 19.01 -6.63
C ILE A 208 -7.34 17.90 -5.57
N GLY A 209 -7.11 18.30 -4.31
CA GLY A 209 -7.00 17.41 -3.16
C GLY A 209 -5.54 17.11 -2.82
N ALA A 210 -5.04 17.61 -1.68
CA ALA A 210 -3.68 17.37 -1.17
C ALA A 210 -3.68 16.33 -0.01
N GLY A 211 -4.63 15.41 -0.02
CA GLY A 211 -4.59 14.22 0.84
C GLY A 211 -3.48 13.23 0.40
N PRO A 212 -3.36 12.06 1.03
CA PRO A 212 -2.27 11.10 0.73
C PRO A 212 -2.14 10.76 -0.75
N THR A 213 -3.24 10.45 -1.43
CA THR A 213 -3.24 10.19 -2.89
C THR A 213 -2.84 11.43 -3.70
N GLY A 214 -3.33 12.62 -3.30
CA GLY A 214 -2.96 13.87 -3.96
C GLY A 214 -1.48 14.21 -3.81
N LEU A 215 -0.90 14.02 -2.63
CA LEU A 215 0.53 14.20 -2.39
C LEU A 215 1.37 13.23 -3.25
N CYS A 216 0.95 11.96 -3.35
CA CYS A 216 1.58 11.00 -4.26
C CYS A 216 1.43 11.41 -5.73
N THR A 217 0.28 11.99 -6.12
CA THR A 217 0.06 12.50 -7.49
C THR A 217 0.97 13.69 -7.78
N LEU A 218 1.10 14.66 -6.87
CA LEU A 218 2.03 15.78 -6.97
C LEU A 218 3.47 15.31 -7.14
N MET A 219 3.90 14.35 -6.32
CA MET A 219 5.23 13.72 -6.41
C MET A 219 5.45 13.09 -7.79
N CYS A 220 4.49 12.30 -8.27
CA CYS A 220 4.59 11.61 -9.56
C CYS A 220 4.52 12.58 -10.74
N ALA A 221 3.75 13.67 -10.65
CA ALA A 221 3.68 14.70 -11.69
C ALA A 221 5.04 15.35 -11.95
N ARG A 222 5.86 15.55 -10.92
CA ARG A 222 7.24 16.08 -11.04
C ARG A 222 8.15 15.23 -11.93
N LEU A 223 7.89 13.94 -12.06
CA LEU A 223 8.68 13.04 -12.92
C LEU A 223 8.58 13.38 -14.42
N TYR A 224 7.54 14.10 -14.82
CA TYR A 224 7.30 14.51 -16.20
C TYR A 224 7.90 15.88 -16.56
N GLY A 225 8.53 16.58 -15.60
CA GLY A 225 9.19 17.88 -15.82
C GLY A 225 8.24 19.05 -16.08
N PRO A 226 7.11 19.18 -15.36
CA PRO A 226 6.24 20.34 -15.49
C PRO A 226 6.97 21.64 -15.13
N GLY A 227 6.54 22.75 -15.69
CA GLY A 227 7.07 24.06 -15.36
C GLY A 227 6.53 24.62 -14.04
N MET A 228 5.33 24.19 -13.64
CA MET A 228 4.67 24.56 -12.37
C MET A 228 3.76 23.45 -11.90
N VAL A 229 3.73 23.20 -10.59
CA VAL A 229 2.82 22.22 -9.95
C VAL A 229 2.03 22.94 -8.84
N ILE A 230 0.72 22.97 -8.97
CA ILE A 230 -0.20 23.67 -8.07
C ILE A 230 -0.98 22.61 -7.26
N ALA A 231 -0.92 22.70 -5.93
CA ALA A 231 -1.79 21.95 -5.03
C ALA A 231 -3.01 22.78 -4.65
N ILE A 232 -4.19 22.19 -4.70
CA ILE A 232 -5.46 22.82 -4.30
C ILE A 232 -6.13 21.95 -3.23
N ASP A 233 -6.33 22.48 -2.03
CA ASP A 233 -7.05 21.80 -0.93
C ASP A 233 -7.77 22.85 -0.08
N THR A 234 -8.68 22.40 0.76
CA THR A 234 -9.37 23.25 1.76
C THR A 234 -8.62 23.27 3.11
N SER A 235 -7.60 22.44 3.27
CA SER A 235 -6.76 22.36 4.47
C SER A 235 -5.42 23.05 4.22
N ASP A 236 -5.18 24.17 4.91
CA ASP A 236 -3.90 24.89 4.85
C ASP A 236 -2.73 23.99 5.29
N GLU A 237 -2.92 23.16 6.32
CA GLU A 237 -1.91 22.23 6.80
C GLU A 237 -1.40 21.26 5.72
N ARG A 238 -2.31 20.77 4.86
CA ARG A 238 -1.95 19.89 3.73
C ARG A 238 -1.22 20.64 2.62
N LEU A 239 -1.61 21.89 2.37
CA LEU A 239 -0.94 22.75 1.39
C LEU A 239 0.46 23.13 1.86
N GLU A 240 0.62 23.46 3.14
CA GLU A 240 1.93 23.71 3.75
C GLU A 240 2.83 22.47 3.64
N LEU A 241 2.34 21.29 3.98
CA LEU A 241 3.08 20.04 3.82
C LEU A 241 3.52 19.81 2.36
N ALA A 242 2.61 20.00 1.40
CA ALA A 242 2.95 19.84 -0.02
C ALA A 242 4.08 20.80 -0.45
N LYS A 243 4.05 22.04 0.03
CA LYS A 243 5.07 23.06 -0.24
C LYS A 243 6.40 22.75 0.46
N GLU A 244 6.37 22.41 1.76
CA GLU A 244 7.57 22.07 2.54
C GLU A 244 8.32 20.86 1.96
N GLN A 245 7.59 19.89 1.42
CA GLN A 245 8.16 18.72 0.76
C GLN A 245 8.57 18.98 -0.70
N GLY A 246 8.42 20.22 -1.20
CA GLY A 246 8.76 20.57 -2.58
C GLY A 246 7.89 19.90 -3.63
N LEU A 247 6.69 19.46 -3.27
CA LEU A 247 5.76 18.75 -4.17
C LEU A 247 4.90 19.76 -4.98
N ALA A 248 4.65 20.94 -4.42
CA ALA A 248 3.95 22.04 -5.07
C ALA A 248 4.77 23.35 -4.99
N ASP A 249 4.51 24.26 -5.93
CA ASP A 249 5.17 25.58 -6.03
C ASP A 249 4.47 26.66 -5.22
#